data_46b9f4860deeab30aa743b1c668e314a
#
_entry.id   46b9f4860deeab30aa743b1c668e314a
#
_cell.length_a   1.000
_cell.length_b   1.000
_cell.length_c   1.000
_cell.angle_alpha   90.00
_cell.angle_beta   90.00
_cell.angle_gamma   90.00
#
_symmetry.space_group_name_H-M   'P 1'
#
loop_
_entity.id
_entity.type
_entity.pdbx_description
1 polymer ?
#
loop_
_entity_poly.entity_id
_entity_poly.type
_entity_poly.pdbx_seq_one_letter_code
_entity_poly.pdbx_strand_id
1 'polypeptide(L)'
;MTRTRRTAAVLAATTALLAAGATAPAVAQPEKAAATSCYGGAKSLTYRYSTAAVEYGTYTTTSRCSDINIKLSSSATGFLDACIVFVDHTTLCNHDNTYSTFGPQWATVATDVKDGTRFKLRVHAYDTDAQNVPFQLAF
;
A
#
# COMPACT_ATOMS: atom_id res chain seq x y z
N MET A 1 16.58 60.90 -49.77
CA MET A 1 15.34 60.65 -50.50
C MET A 1 14.23 60.42 -49.49
N THR A 2 13.36 61.40 -49.44
CA THR A 2 12.22 61.57 -48.54
C THR A 2 11.02 60.73 -48.99
N ARG A 3 10.29 60.08 -48.07
CA ARG A 3 8.85 59.77 -48.18
C ARG A 3 8.21 59.52 -46.82
N THR A 4 7.62 60.50 -46.32
CA THR A 4 6.21 60.91 -46.13
C THR A 4 5.34 59.94 -45.30
N ARG A 5 4.93 60.48 -44.16
CA ARG A 5 3.91 60.02 -43.20
C ARG A 5 2.52 59.84 -43.85
N ARG A 6 1.78 58.86 -43.41
CA ARG A 6 0.32 58.94 -43.37
C ARG A 6 -0.20 58.36 -42.03
N THR A 7 -0.73 59.26 -41.25
CA THR A 7 -1.56 59.02 -40.07
C THR A 7 -2.98 58.64 -40.52
N ALA A 8 -3.50 57.55 -40.00
CA ALA A 8 -4.93 57.26 -40.07
C ALA A 8 -5.45 57.04 -38.67
N ALA A 9 -6.29 57.98 -38.22
CA ALA A 9 -7.03 57.86 -36.98
C ALA A 9 -8.26 56.94 -37.19
N VAL A 10 -8.46 55.96 -36.35
CA VAL A 10 -9.68 55.13 -36.31
C VAL A 10 -10.32 55.33 -34.95
N LEU A 11 -11.54 55.86 -34.96
CA LEU A 11 -12.38 56.04 -33.78
C LEU A 11 -12.79 54.65 -33.26
N ALA A 12 -12.56 54.39 -31.99
CA ALA A 12 -13.07 53.23 -31.29
C ALA A 12 -14.45 53.55 -30.68
N ALA A 13 -15.47 52.85 -31.13
CA ALA A 13 -16.80 52.85 -30.52
C ALA A 13 -16.79 51.80 -29.38
N THR A 14 -16.94 52.25 -28.16
CA THR A 14 -17.06 51.40 -26.97
C THR A 14 -18.51 50.93 -26.82
N THR A 15 -18.80 49.67 -27.15
CA THR A 15 -20.03 49.00 -26.73
C THR A 15 -19.79 48.26 -25.41
N ALA A 16 -20.38 48.78 -24.33
CA ALA A 16 -20.42 48.10 -23.04
C ALA A 16 -21.42 46.94 -23.07
N LEU A 17 -20.95 45.69 -23.13
CA LEU A 17 -21.77 44.51 -22.89
C LEU A 17 -21.79 44.28 -21.34
N LEU A 18 -22.95 44.47 -20.71
CA LEU A 18 -23.25 43.95 -19.40
C LEU A 18 -23.38 42.43 -19.50
N ALA A 19 -22.35 41.70 -19.15
CA ALA A 19 -22.42 40.25 -18.93
C ALA A 19 -23.01 40.00 -17.55
N ALA A 20 -24.28 39.61 -17.47
CA ALA A 20 -24.87 39.03 -16.28
C ALA A 20 -24.18 37.68 -16.01
N GLY A 21 -23.24 37.67 -15.06
CA GLY A 21 -22.54 36.47 -14.62
C GLY A 21 -23.48 35.55 -13.87
N ALA A 22 -23.98 34.50 -14.54
CA ALA A 22 -24.59 33.37 -13.86
C ALA A 22 -23.48 32.61 -13.11
N THR A 23 -23.41 32.81 -11.79
CA THR A 23 -22.58 31.96 -10.91
C THR A 23 -23.23 30.60 -10.82
N ALA A 24 -22.80 29.66 -11.66
CA ALA A 24 -23.13 28.25 -11.49
C ALA A 24 -22.51 27.76 -10.18
N PRO A 25 -23.27 27.05 -9.31
CA PRO A 25 -22.70 26.44 -8.12
C PRO A 25 -21.61 25.44 -8.56
N ALA A 26 -20.40 25.62 -8.06
CA ALA A 26 -19.32 24.65 -8.25
C ALA A 26 -19.75 23.34 -7.59
N VAL A 27 -20.12 22.35 -8.38
CA VAL A 27 -20.35 20.99 -7.87
C VAL A 27 -18.98 20.47 -7.45
N ALA A 28 -18.76 20.36 -6.13
CA ALA A 28 -17.56 19.75 -5.59
C ALA A 28 -17.51 18.31 -6.12
N GLN A 29 -16.54 18.02 -6.98
CA GLN A 29 -16.25 16.65 -7.39
C GLN A 29 -15.84 15.86 -6.13
N PRO A 30 -16.42 14.66 -5.93
CA PRO A 30 -15.96 13.81 -4.84
C PRO A 30 -14.47 13.55 -5.01
N GLU A 31 -13.69 13.97 -4.03
CA GLU A 31 -12.25 13.75 -4.00
C GLU A 31 -12.02 12.24 -3.99
N LYS A 32 -11.40 11.72 -5.06
CA LYS A 32 -11.09 10.30 -5.16
C LYS A 32 -10.12 9.96 -4.02
N ALA A 33 -10.59 9.18 -3.04
CA ALA A 33 -9.76 8.74 -1.94
C ALA A 33 -8.43 8.17 -2.48
N ALA A 34 -7.32 8.66 -1.97
CA ALA A 34 -6.00 8.19 -2.37
C ALA A 34 -5.91 6.68 -2.12
N ALA A 35 -5.45 5.94 -3.13
CA ALA A 35 -5.28 4.49 -2.99
C ALA A 35 -4.28 4.19 -1.87
N THR A 36 -4.67 3.33 -0.92
CA THR A 36 -3.79 2.90 0.15
C THR A 36 -2.61 2.14 -0.45
N SER A 37 -1.38 2.57 -0.14
CA SER A 37 -0.17 1.87 -0.58
C SER A 37 -0.06 0.49 0.07
N CYS A 38 0.80 -0.38 -0.51
CA CYS A 38 1.07 -1.72 0.03
C CYS A 38 1.36 -1.67 1.55
N TYR A 39 2.38 -0.93 1.95
CA TYR A 39 2.78 -0.82 3.35
C TYR A 39 1.85 0.05 4.20
N GLY A 40 1.17 1.01 3.60
CA GLY A 40 0.17 1.83 4.28
C GLY A 40 -1.09 1.04 4.69
N GLY A 41 -1.33 -0.09 4.03
CA GLY A 41 -2.41 -1.02 4.34
C GLY A 41 -2.00 -2.21 5.21
N ALA A 42 -0.79 -2.22 5.74
CA ALA A 42 -0.28 -3.34 6.54
C ALA A 42 -1.13 -3.62 7.78
N LYS A 43 -1.32 -4.90 8.06
CA LYS A 43 -2.01 -5.38 9.28
C LYS A 43 -1.01 -5.47 10.43
N SER A 44 -1.38 -4.96 11.59
CA SER A 44 -0.63 -5.14 12.82
C SER A 44 -1.08 -6.41 13.52
N LEU A 45 -0.13 -7.25 13.88
CA LEU A 45 -0.30 -8.55 14.52
C LEU A 45 0.65 -8.65 15.70
N THR A 46 0.41 -9.63 16.59
CA THR A 46 1.29 -9.88 17.74
C THR A 46 1.58 -11.37 17.82
N TYR A 47 2.85 -11.73 17.84
CA TYR A 47 3.29 -13.09 18.08
C TYR A 47 3.45 -13.34 19.58
N ARG A 48 3.04 -14.53 19.98
CA ARG A 48 3.31 -15.09 21.32
C ARG A 48 3.98 -16.44 21.13
N TYR A 49 5.06 -16.68 21.85
CA TYR A 49 5.77 -17.94 21.76
C TYR A 49 4.84 -19.15 21.92
N SER A 50 5.10 -20.13 21.07
CA SER A 50 4.47 -21.43 21.07
C SER A 50 5.48 -22.47 20.60
N THR A 51 5.44 -23.68 21.14
CA THR A 51 6.26 -24.81 20.69
C THR A 51 5.93 -25.25 19.26
N ALA A 52 4.74 -24.92 18.77
CA ALA A 52 4.33 -25.09 17.38
C ALA A 52 4.24 -23.74 16.68
N ALA A 53 4.40 -23.73 15.37
CA ALA A 53 4.18 -22.51 14.58
C ALA A 53 2.77 -21.96 14.78
N VAL A 54 2.65 -20.66 14.96
CA VAL A 54 1.37 -19.96 15.12
C VAL A 54 0.85 -19.53 13.77
N GLU A 55 -0.40 -19.87 13.45
CA GLU A 55 -1.05 -19.48 12.20
C GLU A 55 -1.91 -18.21 12.36
N TYR A 56 -1.83 -17.33 11.37
CA TYR A 56 -2.63 -16.12 11.24
C TYR A 56 -3.40 -16.13 9.91
N GLY A 57 -4.63 -15.65 9.92
CA GLY A 57 -5.49 -15.57 8.74
C GLY A 57 -6.52 -16.68 8.71
N THR A 58 -7.24 -16.91 7.63
CA THR A 58 -6.93 -16.77 6.20
C THR A 58 -7.08 -15.33 5.72
N TYR A 59 -6.10 -14.87 4.94
CA TYR A 59 -6.11 -13.59 4.25
C TYR A 59 -6.30 -13.79 2.74
N THR A 60 -6.66 -12.71 2.05
CA THR A 60 -6.75 -12.69 0.59
C THR A 60 -5.94 -11.50 0.07
N THR A 61 -5.04 -11.75 -0.87
CA THR A 61 -4.22 -10.70 -1.50
C THR A 61 -5.07 -9.74 -2.33
N THR A 62 -4.57 -8.54 -2.51
CA THR A 62 -5.21 -7.47 -3.28
C THR A 62 -4.18 -6.83 -4.21
N SER A 63 -4.64 -5.99 -5.15
CA SER A 63 -3.78 -5.24 -6.07
C SER A 63 -2.89 -4.17 -5.40
N ARG A 64 -2.88 -4.09 -4.06
CA ARG A 64 -2.04 -3.14 -3.32
C ARG A 64 -0.58 -3.56 -3.26
N CYS A 65 -0.32 -4.88 -3.23
CA CYS A 65 1.01 -5.45 -3.14
C CYS A 65 1.16 -6.56 -4.18
N SER A 66 2.30 -6.61 -4.86
CA SER A 66 2.67 -7.77 -5.70
C SER A 66 3.24 -8.91 -4.87
N ASP A 67 3.70 -8.61 -3.66
CA ASP A 67 4.38 -9.52 -2.75
C ASP A 67 3.69 -9.57 -1.40
N ILE A 68 3.95 -10.63 -0.63
CA ILE A 68 3.60 -10.69 0.78
C ILE A 68 4.85 -10.33 1.59
N ASN A 69 4.76 -9.24 2.34
CA ASN A 69 5.87 -8.65 3.08
C ASN A 69 5.57 -8.61 4.56
N ILE A 70 6.62 -8.77 5.38
CA ILE A 70 6.53 -8.79 6.83
C ILE A 70 7.68 -8.01 7.46
N LYS A 71 7.44 -7.41 8.62
CA LYS A 71 8.50 -6.85 9.47
C LYS A 71 8.12 -6.86 10.93
N LEU A 72 9.08 -6.85 11.83
CA LEU A 72 8.84 -6.51 13.23
C LEU A 72 8.45 -5.02 13.36
N SER A 73 7.59 -4.71 14.32
CA SER A 73 7.34 -3.32 14.68
C SER A 73 8.58 -2.72 15.35
N SER A 74 8.75 -1.40 15.23
CA SER A 74 9.94 -0.69 15.72
C SER A 74 10.26 -0.89 17.21
N SER A 75 9.26 -1.29 18.00
CA SER A 75 9.42 -1.60 19.43
C SER A 75 9.83 -3.05 19.71
N ALA A 76 9.84 -3.92 18.69
CA ALA A 76 10.21 -5.31 18.85
C ALA A 76 11.73 -5.50 18.68
N THR A 77 12.31 -6.37 19.49
CA THR A 77 13.70 -6.79 19.40
C THR A 77 13.78 -8.25 18.97
N GLY A 78 14.87 -8.62 18.30
CA GLY A 78 15.11 -9.98 17.86
C GLY A 78 14.64 -10.25 16.43
N PHE A 79 14.40 -11.53 16.15
CA PHE A 79 13.98 -12.04 14.84
C PHE A 79 12.89 -13.09 15.06
N LEU A 80 12.03 -13.21 14.08
CA LEU A 80 11.04 -14.29 13.96
C LEU A 80 11.20 -14.96 12.59
N ASP A 81 10.75 -16.19 12.50
CA ASP A 81 10.69 -16.93 11.26
C ASP A 81 9.24 -17.01 10.76
N ALA A 82 9.05 -16.85 9.46
CA ALA A 82 7.73 -16.92 8.84
C ALA A 82 7.74 -17.67 7.52
N CYS A 83 6.59 -18.26 7.20
CA CYS A 83 6.31 -18.80 5.88
C CYS A 83 4.85 -18.54 5.49
N ILE A 84 4.57 -18.65 4.20
CA ILE A 84 3.23 -18.53 3.63
C ILE A 84 2.70 -19.92 3.24
N VAL A 85 1.44 -20.18 3.58
CA VAL A 85 0.69 -21.35 3.13
C VAL A 85 -0.41 -20.90 2.19
N PHE A 86 -0.32 -21.23 0.92
CA PHE A 86 -1.36 -20.95 -0.09
C PHE A 86 -2.48 -21.97 0.03
N VAL A 87 -3.52 -21.62 0.78
CA VAL A 87 -4.55 -22.57 1.29
C VAL A 87 -5.37 -23.29 0.21
N ASP A 88 -5.43 -22.74 -0.99
CA ASP A 88 -6.13 -23.37 -2.13
C ASP A 88 -5.28 -24.39 -2.88
N HIS A 89 -3.98 -24.50 -2.55
CA HIS A 89 -3.03 -25.36 -3.24
C HIS A 89 -2.33 -26.37 -2.33
N THR A 90 -2.09 -26.01 -1.07
CA THR A 90 -1.26 -26.82 -0.18
C THR A 90 -1.55 -26.52 1.30
N THR A 91 -1.08 -27.42 2.17
CA THR A 91 -0.99 -27.22 3.62
C THR A 91 0.46 -26.97 4.08
N LEU A 92 1.42 -26.99 3.15
CA LEU A 92 2.84 -26.79 3.41
C LEU A 92 3.22 -25.32 3.20
N CYS A 93 4.32 -24.90 3.82
CA CYS A 93 4.93 -23.60 3.57
C CYS A 93 5.41 -23.48 2.12
N ASN A 94 5.40 -22.24 1.60
CA ASN A 94 6.11 -21.91 0.36
C ASN A 94 7.63 -22.18 0.50
N HIS A 95 8.39 -22.01 -0.59
CA HIS A 95 9.85 -22.22 -0.61
C HIS A 95 10.26 -23.59 -0.04
N ASP A 96 9.70 -24.67 -0.61
CA ASP A 96 10.03 -26.05 -0.21
C ASP A 96 9.84 -26.32 1.29
N ASN A 97 8.79 -25.75 1.86
CA ASN A 97 8.43 -25.88 3.27
C ASN A 97 9.48 -25.27 4.22
N THR A 98 10.14 -24.20 3.81
CA THR A 98 11.11 -23.47 4.63
C THR A 98 10.54 -22.18 5.19
N TYR A 99 11.12 -21.71 6.29
CA TYR A 99 10.80 -20.43 6.91
C TYR A 99 11.86 -19.40 6.53
N SER A 100 11.41 -18.15 6.36
CA SER A 100 12.28 -16.99 6.16
C SER A 100 12.37 -16.18 7.45
N THR A 101 13.58 -15.86 7.89
CA THR A 101 13.81 -15.01 9.07
C THR A 101 13.54 -13.56 8.72
N PHE A 102 12.84 -12.85 9.61
CA PHE A 102 12.57 -11.43 9.45
C PHE A 102 12.83 -10.64 10.74
N GLY A 103 13.19 -9.39 10.57
CA GLY A 103 13.53 -8.44 11.61
C GLY A 103 12.80 -7.10 11.46
N PRO A 104 13.38 -5.98 11.91
CA PRO A 104 12.75 -4.66 11.90
C PRO A 104 12.63 -4.03 10.49
N GLN A 105 13.29 -4.60 9.48
CA GLN A 105 13.14 -4.17 8.10
C GLN A 105 12.09 -5.01 7.38
N TRP A 106 11.43 -4.44 6.34
CA TRP A 106 10.53 -5.19 5.49
C TRP A 106 11.28 -6.32 4.79
N ALA A 107 10.80 -7.53 4.96
CA ALA A 107 11.26 -8.74 4.29
C ALA A 107 10.12 -9.33 3.45
N THR A 108 10.43 -9.79 2.24
CA THR A 108 9.48 -10.46 1.36
C THR A 108 9.45 -11.95 1.71
N VAL A 109 8.26 -12.47 2.02
CA VAL A 109 8.04 -13.88 2.36
C VAL A 109 7.47 -14.66 1.18
N ALA A 110 6.78 -13.99 0.26
CA ALA A 110 6.35 -14.56 -1.01
C ALA A 110 6.34 -13.47 -2.08
N THR A 111 6.85 -13.79 -3.28
CA THR A 111 6.96 -12.88 -4.43
C THR A 111 5.92 -13.19 -5.50
N ASP A 112 5.58 -12.19 -6.31
CA ASP A 112 4.71 -12.31 -7.49
C ASP A 112 3.38 -13.03 -7.20
N VAL A 113 2.77 -12.70 -6.07
CA VAL A 113 1.51 -13.32 -5.63
C VAL A 113 0.34 -12.65 -6.34
N LYS A 114 -0.46 -13.43 -7.04
CA LYS A 114 -1.63 -12.95 -7.78
C LYS A 114 -2.68 -12.37 -6.82
N ASP A 115 -3.40 -11.35 -7.28
CA ASP A 115 -4.58 -10.81 -6.59
C ASP A 115 -5.63 -11.91 -6.36
N GLY A 116 -6.30 -11.86 -5.22
CA GLY A 116 -7.31 -12.83 -4.84
C GLY A 116 -6.76 -14.16 -4.30
N THR A 117 -5.43 -14.31 -4.18
CA THR A 117 -4.82 -15.52 -3.61
C THR A 117 -5.10 -15.61 -2.12
N ARG A 118 -5.62 -16.75 -1.67
CA ARG A 118 -5.89 -17.02 -0.26
C ARG A 118 -4.68 -17.66 0.41
N PHE A 119 -4.31 -17.11 1.58
CA PHE A 119 -3.15 -17.62 2.30
C PHE A 119 -3.28 -17.52 3.81
N LYS A 120 -2.48 -18.31 4.50
CA LYS A 120 -2.17 -18.18 5.94
C LYS A 120 -0.70 -17.82 6.10
N LEU A 121 -0.41 -17.05 7.14
CA LEU A 121 0.94 -16.81 7.61
C LEU A 121 1.20 -17.75 8.78
N ARG A 122 2.29 -18.50 8.74
CA ARG A 122 2.84 -19.23 9.89
C ARG A 122 4.05 -18.49 10.42
N VAL A 123 4.09 -18.30 11.74
CA VAL A 123 5.20 -17.64 12.43
C VAL A 123 5.73 -18.57 13.51
N HIS A 124 7.04 -18.61 13.66
CA HIS A 124 7.74 -19.39 14.66
C HIS A 124 8.89 -18.56 15.25
N ALA A 125 9.25 -18.83 16.51
CA ALA A 125 10.45 -18.34 17.14
C ALA A 125 11.15 -19.48 17.88
N TYR A 126 12.46 -19.47 17.84
CA TYR A 126 13.29 -20.39 18.63
C TYR A 126 13.50 -19.89 20.05
N ASP A 127 13.37 -18.57 20.25
CA ASP A 127 13.52 -17.93 21.54
C ASP A 127 12.20 -18.04 22.35
N THR A 128 12.26 -18.72 23.49
CA THR A 128 11.12 -18.88 24.39
C THR A 128 10.67 -17.57 25.02
N ASP A 129 11.54 -16.56 25.04
CA ASP A 129 11.23 -15.22 25.56
C ASP A 129 10.51 -14.33 24.54
N ALA A 130 10.28 -14.82 23.33
CA ALA A 130 9.56 -14.11 22.26
C ALA A 130 8.06 -13.97 22.56
N GLN A 131 7.72 -13.26 23.62
CA GLN A 131 6.35 -13.01 24.06
C GLN A 131 5.90 -11.61 23.68
N ASN A 132 4.66 -11.49 23.13
CA ASN A 132 4.06 -10.21 22.74
C ASN A 132 4.92 -9.43 21.73
N VAL A 133 5.50 -10.13 20.74
CA VAL A 133 6.32 -9.51 19.69
C VAL A 133 5.42 -8.92 18.62
N PRO A 134 5.27 -7.58 18.52
CA PRO A 134 4.43 -6.96 17.52
C PRO A 134 5.11 -6.96 16.15
N PHE A 135 4.36 -7.27 15.12
CA PHE A 135 4.82 -7.28 13.73
C PHE A 135 3.76 -6.78 12.78
N GLN A 136 4.15 -6.49 11.55
CA GLN A 136 3.28 -6.00 10.48
C GLN A 136 3.35 -6.92 9.27
N LEU A 137 2.19 -7.14 8.64
CA LEU A 137 2.01 -7.94 7.43
C LEU A 137 1.34 -7.10 6.35
N ALA A 138 2.00 -6.97 5.18
CA ALA A 138 1.49 -6.24 4.01
C ALA A 138 1.28 -7.20 2.84
N PHE A 139 0.08 -7.07 2.16
CA PHE A 139 -0.33 -7.92 1.04
C PHE A 139 -1.44 -7.27 0.20
#